data_fd77fc7cef4ca3c4afcc3b84308a59c2
#
_entry.id   fd77fc7cef4ca3c4afcc3b84308a59c2
#
_cell.length_a   1.000
_cell.length_b   1.000
_cell.length_c   1.000
_cell.angle_alpha   90.00
_cell.angle_beta   90.00
_cell.angle_gamma   90.00
#
_symmetry.space_group_name_H-M   'P 1'
#
loop_
_entity.id
_entity.type
_entity.pdbx_description
1 polymer ?
#
loop_
_entity_poly.entity_id
_entity_poly.type
_entity_poly.pdbx_seq_one_letter_code
_entity_poly.pdbx_strand_id
1 'polypeptide(L)'
;MVDILDGRPRRRLHLKRPSILVADRFFPSDLFSLDRRMVLGLASDKDSTVSHAAIMARSMGIPAVVQLGEGASAMAAGRRAILDADSGTLVVEPDGAQIAQADCKIALSRLHGAPPDPADTLPCLTKNGTAFRLMPTCNLSDNDLPHTHGAAGVGIVRTETALLYDQSTATQTTRLRELLKNAEGVPLLVRSCDTRADDDAPWTGEMQACMKGHRLFKPQIKAMLQAAPDGDLRVVFPMITDVSDWDDCLREVQDCRDELLEAGCETGPLTMGCVVDMPSAALMAGDLMDHGAQLLAVDIEDLTRYTLGLVQDPTAAIRQLANPAVLRLVQHILEEAQARGMQVYLCGITVAAVSAMPAYLKLGVRTFSAEPAAIMPLKRLLMEQEV
;
A
#
# COMPACT_ATOMS: atom_id res chain seq x y z
N MET A 1 6.32 -20.69 -11.65
CA MET A 1 7.37 -20.48 -12.67
C MET A 1 7.59 -21.70 -13.55
N VAL A 2 7.73 -22.91 -12.98
CA VAL A 2 7.91 -24.17 -13.75
C VAL A 2 6.78 -24.39 -14.78
N ASP A 3 5.51 -24.17 -14.40
CA ASP A 3 4.36 -24.36 -15.32
C ASP A 3 4.32 -23.40 -16.52
N ILE A 4 4.93 -22.21 -16.40
CA ILE A 4 5.04 -21.24 -17.51
C ILE A 4 6.12 -21.68 -18.49
N LEU A 5 7.22 -22.24 -18.01
CA LEU A 5 8.31 -22.74 -18.84
C LEU A 5 7.91 -24.03 -19.59
N ASP A 6 7.02 -24.84 -19.01
CA ASP A 6 6.49 -26.08 -19.58
C ASP A 6 5.28 -25.84 -20.52
N GLY A 7 4.84 -24.59 -20.72
CA GLY A 7 3.68 -24.27 -21.57
C GLY A 7 2.34 -24.82 -21.05
N ARG A 8 2.27 -25.17 -19.76
CA ARG A 8 1.03 -25.65 -19.14
C ARG A 8 0.12 -24.49 -18.80
N PRO A 9 -1.18 -24.55 -19.14
CA PRO A 9 -2.12 -23.52 -18.76
C PRO A 9 -2.19 -23.41 -17.24
N ARG A 10 -2.07 -22.19 -16.68
CA ARG A 10 -2.27 -21.94 -15.24
C ARG A 10 -3.58 -22.61 -14.81
N ARG A 11 -3.53 -23.51 -13.83
CA ARG A 11 -4.74 -24.10 -13.23
C ARG A 11 -5.47 -22.97 -12.51
N ARG A 12 -6.49 -22.40 -13.15
CA ARG A 12 -7.44 -21.53 -12.45
C ARG A 12 -8.21 -22.37 -11.44
N LEU A 13 -8.17 -22.00 -10.18
CA LEU A 13 -9.01 -22.57 -9.15
C LEU A 13 -10.47 -22.19 -9.44
N HIS A 14 -11.25 -23.14 -9.97
CA HIS A 14 -12.68 -22.92 -10.17
C HIS A 14 -13.43 -23.40 -8.92
N LEU A 15 -13.83 -22.43 -8.10
CA LEU A 15 -14.68 -22.69 -6.95
C LEU A 15 -16.14 -22.84 -7.41
N LYS A 16 -16.79 -23.93 -6.98
CA LYS A 16 -18.20 -24.20 -7.29
C LYS A 16 -19.17 -23.45 -6.36
N ARG A 17 -18.69 -22.97 -5.21
CA ARG A 17 -19.44 -22.22 -4.19
C ARG A 17 -18.49 -21.31 -3.42
N PRO A 18 -19.01 -20.24 -2.79
CA PRO A 18 -18.20 -19.42 -1.90
C PRO A 18 -17.56 -20.28 -0.80
N SER A 19 -16.23 -20.16 -0.63
CA SER A 19 -15.46 -21.06 0.24
C SER A 19 -14.31 -20.33 0.92
N ILE A 20 -13.93 -20.82 2.09
CA ILE A 20 -12.65 -20.50 2.71
C ILE A 20 -11.60 -21.40 2.03
N LEU A 21 -10.52 -20.79 1.55
CA LEU A 21 -9.40 -21.54 0.99
C LEU A 21 -8.41 -21.88 2.09
N VAL A 22 -7.92 -23.13 2.05
CA VAL A 22 -6.93 -23.62 3.02
C VAL A 22 -5.73 -24.18 2.27
N ALA A 23 -4.52 -23.84 2.73
CA ALA A 23 -3.27 -24.31 2.11
C ALA A 23 -2.14 -24.34 3.14
N ASP A 24 -1.07 -25.08 2.83
CA ASP A 24 0.17 -25.02 3.58
C ASP A 24 0.79 -23.62 3.46
N ARG A 25 0.83 -23.08 2.22
CA ARG A 25 1.22 -21.69 1.87
C ARG A 25 0.41 -21.21 0.68
N PHE A 26 0.19 -19.90 0.62
CA PHE A 26 -0.33 -19.23 -0.55
C PHE A 26 0.80 -18.48 -1.25
N PHE A 27 0.81 -18.56 -2.57
CA PHE A 27 1.67 -17.70 -3.39
C PHE A 27 0.85 -16.53 -3.93
N PRO A 28 1.45 -15.37 -4.17
CA PRO A 28 0.77 -14.25 -4.81
C PRO A 28 0.02 -14.65 -6.10
N SER A 29 0.63 -15.52 -6.91
CA SER A 29 0.03 -16.05 -8.13
C SER A 29 -1.26 -16.84 -7.91
N ASP A 30 -1.44 -17.45 -6.74
CA ASP A 30 -2.66 -18.21 -6.41
C ASP A 30 -3.82 -17.24 -6.18
N LEU A 31 -3.56 -16.15 -5.46
CA LEU A 31 -4.56 -15.14 -5.11
C LEU A 31 -5.06 -14.37 -6.33
N PHE A 32 -4.18 -14.11 -7.30
CA PHE A 32 -4.55 -13.42 -8.54
C PHE A 32 -5.52 -14.20 -9.44
N SER A 33 -5.51 -15.53 -9.33
CA SER A 33 -6.39 -16.37 -10.15
C SER A 33 -7.78 -16.55 -9.55
N LEU A 34 -8.05 -15.99 -8.35
CA LEU A 34 -9.28 -16.20 -7.60
C LEU A 34 -10.38 -15.23 -8.01
N ASP A 35 -11.58 -15.75 -8.20
CA ASP A 35 -12.78 -14.92 -8.19
C ASP A 35 -13.08 -14.48 -6.76
N ARG A 36 -12.85 -13.20 -6.43
CA ARG A 36 -13.05 -12.61 -5.11
C ARG A 36 -14.45 -12.88 -4.54
N ARG A 37 -15.49 -13.00 -5.40
CA ARG A 37 -16.86 -13.28 -4.99
C ARG A 37 -17.02 -14.69 -4.42
N MET A 38 -16.11 -15.57 -4.76
CA MET A 38 -16.13 -16.98 -4.38
C MET A 38 -15.19 -17.28 -3.22
N VAL A 39 -14.36 -16.32 -2.78
CA VAL A 39 -13.41 -16.49 -1.67
C VAL A 39 -13.93 -15.77 -0.44
N LEU A 40 -14.32 -16.53 0.58
CA LEU A 40 -14.80 -16.03 1.86
C LEU A 40 -13.67 -15.71 2.84
N GLY A 41 -12.51 -16.36 2.67
CA GLY A 41 -11.35 -16.17 3.53
C GLY A 41 -10.20 -17.10 3.15
N LEU A 42 -9.03 -16.84 3.69
CA LEU A 42 -7.81 -17.63 3.51
C LEU A 42 -7.32 -18.16 4.85
N ALA A 43 -6.84 -19.40 4.87
CA ALA A 43 -6.24 -19.98 6.06
C ALA A 43 -4.98 -20.75 5.67
N SER A 44 -3.84 -20.47 6.29
CA SER A 44 -2.57 -21.13 5.96
C SER A 44 -1.79 -21.59 7.17
N ASP A 45 -1.04 -22.70 6.97
CA ASP A 45 -0.27 -23.34 8.02
C ASP A 45 1.03 -22.58 8.29
N LYS A 46 1.74 -22.15 7.24
CA LYS A 46 3.13 -21.66 7.30
C LYS A 46 3.34 -20.21 6.84
N ASP A 47 2.32 -19.54 6.31
CA ASP A 47 2.46 -18.13 5.98
C ASP A 47 2.62 -17.28 7.23
N SER A 48 3.32 -16.16 7.11
CA SER A 48 3.40 -15.14 8.15
C SER A 48 2.43 -13.98 7.87
N THR A 49 2.14 -13.18 8.88
CA THR A 49 1.30 -11.98 8.74
C THR A 49 1.89 -10.92 7.80
N VAL A 50 3.18 -11.04 7.50
CA VAL A 50 3.96 -10.18 6.60
C VAL A 50 4.32 -10.87 5.28
N SER A 51 3.82 -12.08 5.02
CA SER A 51 3.99 -12.73 3.72
C SER A 51 3.27 -11.93 2.63
N HIS A 52 3.78 -11.95 1.42
CA HIS A 52 3.14 -11.28 0.28
C HIS A 52 1.69 -11.73 0.07
N ALA A 53 1.39 -13.01 0.30
CA ALA A 53 0.03 -13.52 0.24
C ALA A 53 -0.87 -12.90 1.32
N ALA A 54 -0.37 -12.75 2.55
CA ALA A 54 -1.13 -12.13 3.64
C ALA A 54 -1.36 -10.62 3.41
N ILE A 55 -0.34 -9.93 2.91
CA ILE A 55 -0.43 -8.50 2.53
C ILE A 55 -1.47 -8.34 1.42
N MET A 56 -1.41 -9.20 0.39
CA MET A 56 -2.38 -9.17 -0.71
C MET A 56 -3.79 -9.49 -0.25
N ALA A 57 -3.99 -10.53 0.56
CA ALA A 57 -5.31 -10.86 1.10
C ALA A 57 -5.91 -9.67 1.83
N ARG A 58 -5.09 -8.99 2.65
CA ARG A 58 -5.49 -7.77 3.36
C ARG A 58 -5.85 -6.64 2.40
N SER A 59 -5.03 -6.39 1.38
CA SER A 59 -5.30 -5.36 0.37
C SER A 59 -6.55 -5.66 -0.46
N MET A 60 -6.87 -6.93 -0.67
CA MET A 60 -8.09 -7.38 -1.35
C MET A 60 -9.31 -7.42 -0.42
N GLY A 61 -9.17 -7.09 0.87
CA GLY A 61 -10.22 -7.19 1.88
C GLY A 61 -10.72 -8.62 2.10
N ILE A 62 -9.84 -9.61 1.91
CA ILE A 62 -10.14 -11.02 2.17
C ILE A 62 -9.65 -11.36 3.58
N PRO A 63 -10.55 -11.78 4.50
CA PRO A 63 -10.14 -12.22 5.83
C PRO A 63 -9.12 -13.36 5.75
N ALA A 64 -8.00 -13.25 6.46
CA ALA A 64 -6.94 -14.25 6.43
C ALA A 64 -6.46 -14.61 7.85
N VAL A 65 -6.27 -15.91 8.08
CA VAL A 65 -5.64 -16.44 9.28
C VAL A 65 -4.41 -17.24 8.85
N VAL A 66 -3.26 -16.91 9.39
CA VAL A 66 -1.96 -17.50 9.04
C VAL A 66 -1.29 -18.11 10.28
N GLN A 67 -0.25 -18.93 10.07
CA GLN A 67 0.47 -19.60 11.17
C GLN A 67 -0.41 -20.54 11.99
N LEU A 68 -1.30 -21.28 11.33
CA LEU A 68 -2.18 -22.24 12.00
C LEU A 68 -1.44 -23.49 12.53
N GLY A 69 -0.20 -23.72 12.09
CA GLY A 69 0.59 -24.89 12.42
C GLY A 69 0.43 -26.02 11.41
N GLU A 70 1.38 -26.96 11.43
CA GLU A 70 1.43 -28.04 10.44
C GLU A 70 0.18 -28.93 10.47
N GLY A 71 -0.42 -29.12 9.30
CA GLY A 71 -1.56 -30.02 9.10
C GLY A 71 -2.93 -29.40 9.36
N ALA A 72 -3.04 -28.17 9.83
CA ALA A 72 -4.33 -27.52 10.07
C ALA A 72 -5.14 -27.37 8.78
N SER A 73 -4.50 -27.02 7.66
CA SER A 73 -5.14 -26.93 6.35
C SER A 73 -5.71 -28.28 5.89
N ALA A 74 -4.99 -29.38 6.11
CA ALA A 74 -5.45 -30.73 5.77
C ALA A 74 -6.66 -31.14 6.62
N MET A 75 -6.69 -30.77 7.90
CA MET A 75 -7.82 -31.04 8.81
C MET A 75 -9.07 -30.26 8.40
N ALA A 76 -8.93 -29.05 7.86
CA ALA A 76 -10.06 -28.20 7.45
C ALA A 76 -10.60 -28.55 6.06
N ALA A 77 -9.83 -29.25 5.21
CA ALA A 77 -10.17 -29.50 3.82
C ALA A 77 -11.52 -30.22 3.65
N GLY A 78 -12.43 -29.61 2.88
CA GLY A 78 -13.75 -30.15 2.59
C GLY A 78 -14.77 -30.10 3.73
N ARG A 79 -14.40 -29.53 4.88
CA ARG A 79 -15.24 -29.41 6.07
C ARG A 79 -15.87 -28.01 6.17
N ARG A 80 -16.92 -27.92 7.00
CA ARG A 80 -17.49 -26.62 7.37
C ARG A 80 -16.55 -25.95 8.38
N ALA A 81 -16.29 -24.65 8.19
CA ALA A 81 -15.41 -23.90 9.09
C ALA A 81 -15.90 -22.47 9.32
N ILE A 82 -15.51 -21.90 10.46
CA ILE A 82 -15.60 -20.47 10.77
C ILE A 82 -14.18 -19.93 10.78
N LEU A 83 -13.95 -18.86 10.02
CA LEU A 83 -12.69 -18.12 10.01
C LEU A 83 -12.94 -16.77 10.65
N ASP A 84 -12.25 -16.48 11.74
CA ASP A 84 -12.27 -15.18 12.42
C ASP A 84 -10.88 -14.55 12.35
N ALA A 85 -10.70 -13.63 11.40
CA ALA A 85 -9.43 -12.94 11.18
C ALA A 85 -9.08 -11.95 12.30
N ASP A 86 -10.07 -11.45 13.06
CA ASP A 86 -9.84 -10.54 14.18
C ASP A 86 -9.20 -11.26 15.36
N SER A 87 -9.65 -12.48 15.65
CA SER A 87 -9.11 -13.31 16.72
C SER A 87 -7.99 -14.26 16.25
N GLY A 88 -7.73 -14.34 14.94
CA GLY A 88 -6.74 -15.25 14.36
C GLY A 88 -7.11 -16.73 14.48
N THR A 89 -8.41 -17.08 14.45
CA THR A 89 -8.89 -18.44 14.70
C THR A 89 -9.57 -19.07 13.49
N LEU A 90 -9.38 -20.38 13.32
CA LEU A 90 -10.10 -21.23 12.39
C LEU A 90 -10.77 -22.37 13.18
N VAL A 91 -12.09 -22.35 13.26
CA VAL A 91 -12.89 -23.39 13.92
C VAL A 91 -13.39 -24.37 12.86
N VAL A 92 -12.96 -25.63 12.91
CA VAL A 92 -13.35 -26.68 11.98
C VAL A 92 -14.50 -27.49 12.58
N GLU A 93 -15.53 -27.79 11.78
CA GLU A 93 -16.77 -28.45 12.20
C GLU A 93 -17.44 -27.77 13.41
N PRO A 94 -17.74 -26.44 13.30
CA PRO A 94 -18.35 -25.70 14.40
C PRO A 94 -19.72 -26.25 14.77
N ASP A 95 -20.03 -26.24 16.05
CA ASP A 95 -21.37 -26.58 16.55
C ASP A 95 -22.41 -25.49 16.25
N GLY A 96 -23.71 -25.80 16.56
CA GLY A 96 -24.79 -24.87 16.27
C GLY A 96 -24.70 -23.53 17.02
N ALA A 97 -24.15 -23.51 18.22
CA ALA A 97 -23.98 -22.31 19.02
C ALA A 97 -22.86 -21.41 18.43
N GLN A 98 -21.75 -22.00 18.04
CA GLN A 98 -20.63 -21.32 17.39
C GLN A 98 -21.06 -20.72 16.05
N ILE A 99 -21.87 -21.46 15.26
CA ILE A 99 -22.41 -20.94 14.00
C ILE A 99 -23.32 -19.74 14.26
N ALA A 100 -24.26 -19.85 15.21
CA ALA A 100 -25.18 -18.76 15.54
C ALA A 100 -24.43 -17.51 16.04
N GLN A 101 -23.36 -17.70 16.82
CA GLN A 101 -22.50 -16.60 17.27
C GLN A 101 -21.77 -15.94 16.09
N ALA A 102 -21.22 -16.73 15.16
CA ALA A 102 -20.54 -16.21 13.98
C ALA A 102 -21.52 -15.49 13.04
N ASP A 103 -22.72 -16.04 12.81
CA ASP A 103 -23.75 -15.41 12.01
C ASP A 103 -24.23 -14.08 12.64
N CYS A 104 -24.34 -14.02 13.96
CA CYS A 104 -24.64 -12.79 14.68
C CYS A 104 -23.50 -11.77 14.52
N LYS A 105 -22.23 -12.18 14.63
CA LYS A 105 -21.08 -11.31 14.42
C LYS A 105 -21.03 -10.78 12.98
N ILE A 106 -21.29 -11.64 11.99
CA ILE A 106 -21.38 -11.27 10.57
C ILE A 106 -22.56 -10.33 10.31
N ALA A 107 -23.74 -10.62 10.89
CA ALA A 107 -24.91 -9.76 10.77
C ALA A 107 -24.65 -8.39 11.41
N LEU A 108 -24.05 -8.37 12.59
CA LEU A 108 -23.62 -7.15 13.27
C LEU A 108 -22.57 -6.39 12.45
N SER A 109 -21.59 -7.03 11.83
CA SER A 109 -20.63 -6.37 10.98
C SER A 109 -21.23 -5.85 9.66
N ARG A 110 -22.31 -6.48 9.16
CA ARG A 110 -23.07 -6.02 7.98
C ARG A 110 -24.09 -4.93 8.32
N LEU A 111 -24.68 -4.96 9.50
CA LEU A 111 -25.55 -3.90 10.04
C LEU A 111 -24.72 -2.70 10.49
N HIS A 112 -23.46 -2.96 10.85
CA HIS A 112 -22.43 -1.96 11.04
C HIS A 112 -21.66 -1.75 9.71
N GLY A 113 -22.32 -1.35 8.68
CA GLY A 113 -21.92 -0.09 8.09
C GLY A 113 -21.88 0.81 9.34
N ALA A 114 -20.72 0.86 10.02
CA ALA A 114 -20.64 1.40 11.37
C ALA A 114 -21.40 2.71 11.37
N PRO A 115 -22.31 2.97 12.34
CA PRO A 115 -22.88 4.31 12.43
C PRO A 115 -21.66 5.22 12.38
N PRO A 116 -21.66 6.27 11.53
CA PRO A 116 -20.50 7.11 11.34
C PRO A 116 -19.94 7.40 12.73
N ASP A 117 -18.72 6.95 12.99
CA ASP A 117 -18.09 7.18 14.28
C ASP A 117 -18.17 8.70 14.50
N PRO A 118 -18.66 9.19 15.64
CA PRO A 118 -18.67 10.64 15.90
C PRO A 118 -17.30 11.29 15.57
N ALA A 119 -16.21 10.54 15.72
CA ALA A 119 -14.89 10.97 15.29
C ALA A 119 -14.73 11.09 13.77
N ASP A 120 -15.54 10.42 12.94
CA ASP A 120 -15.49 10.54 11.47
C ASP A 120 -15.78 11.96 11.00
N THR A 121 -16.72 12.63 11.66
CA THR A 121 -17.18 13.98 11.31
C THR A 121 -16.31 15.08 11.93
N LEU A 122 -15.49 14.75 12.92
CA LEU A 122 -14.63 15.73 13.58
C LEU A 122 -13.44 16.10 12.69
N PRO A 123 -13.01 17.38 12.71
CA PRO A 123 -11.79 17.77 12.01
C PRO A 123 -10.57 17.07 12.61
N CYS A 124 -9.56 16.80 11.78
CA CYS A 124 -8.29 16.22 12.20
C CYS A 124 -7.43 17.28 12.94
N LEU A 125 -7.76 17.51 14.20
CA LEU A 125 -7.06 18.46 15.09
C LEU A 125 -6.62 17.73 16.36
N THR A 126 -5.42 18.04 16.84
CA THR A 126 -4.94 17.60 18.16
C THR A 126 -5.66 18.36 19.26
N LYS A 127 -5.46 17.99 20.54
CA LYS A 127 -6.07 18.69 21.70
C LYS A 127 -5.75 20.18 21.74
N ASN A 128 -4.56 20.56 21.32
CA ASN A 128 -4.15 21.97 21.26
C ASN A 128 -4.38 22.66 19.91
N GLY A 129 -5.18 22.06 19.03
CA GLY A 129 -5.62 22.66 17.77
C GLY A 129 -4.64 22.51 16.59
N THR A 130 -3.58 21.73 16.70
CA THR A 130 -2.67 21.47 15.58
C THR A 130 -3.36 20.58 14.54
N ALA A 131 -3.46 21.08 13.31
CA ALA A 131 -4.09 20.33 12.22
C ALA A 131 -3.17 19.23 11.68
N PHE A 132 -3.78 18.08 11.33
CA PHE A 132 -3.14 17.00 10.59
C PHE A 132 -4.06 16.46 9.50
N ARG A 133 -3.50 15.72 8.56
CA ARG A 133 -4.25 15.16 7.41
C ARG A 133 -4.10 13.65 7.39
N LEU A 134 -5.18 12.97 7.09
CA LEU A 134 -5.21 11.53 6.89
C LEU A 134 -5.58 11.23 5.46
N MET A 135 -4.86 10.30 4.84
CA MET A 135 -5.05 9.89 3.46
C MET A 135 -5.08 8.35 3.42
N PRO A 136 -6.22 7.73 3.13
CA PRO A 136 -6.29 6.27 3.03
C PRO A 136 -5.49 5.77 1.82
N THR A 137 -4.76 4.67 1.99
CA THR A 137 -4.10 3.97 0.89
C THR A 137 -5.10 3.09 0.13
N CYS A 138 -4.86 2.87 -1.15
CA CYS A 138 -5.61 1.91 -1.96
C CYS A 138 -4.70 1.25 -3.00
N ASN A 139 -5.25 0.30 -3.77
CA ASN A 139 -4.57 -0.28 -4.92
C ASN A 139 -5.18 0.26 -6.21
N LEU A 140 -4.38 0.39 -7.25
CA LEU A 140 -4.88 0.78 -8.58
C LEU A 140 -5.92 -0.21 -9.13
N SER A 141 -5.93 -1.45 -8.64
CA SER A 141 -6.92 -2.48 -8.97
C SER A 141 -8.24 -2.36 -8.21
N ASP A 142 -8.32 -1.50 -7.18
CA ASP A 142 -9.55 -1.35 -6.39
C ASP A 142 -10.62 -0.63 -7.21
N ASN A 143 -11.87 -1.12 -7.13
CA ASN A 143 -12.97 -0.53 -7.89
C ASN A 143 -13.48 0.77 -7.27
N ASP A 144 -13.35 0.90 -5.96
CA ASP A 144 -13.82 2.05 -5.19
C ASP A 144 -12.68 2.64 -4.37
N LEU A 145 -12.63 3.96 -4.31
CA LEU A 145 -11.75 4.64 -3.37
C LEU A 145 -12.26 4.39 -1.93
N PRO A 146 -11.35 4.19 -0.98
CA PRO A 146 -11.77 4.07 0.40
C PRO A 146 -12.43 5.36 0.85
N HIS A 147 -13.75 5.32 1.03
CA HIS A 147 -14.51 6.44 1.56
C HIS A 147 -14.19 6.61 3.05
N THR A 148 -13.35 7.58 3.34
CA THR A 148 -13.15 8.04 4.70
C THR A 148 -13.63 9.49 4.78
N HIS A 149 -14.67 9.72 5.57
CA HIS A 149 -15.16 11.05 5.81
C HIS A 149 -14.05 11.92 6.44
N GLY A 150 -13.74 13.04 5.80
CA GLY A 150 -12.69 13.95 6.24
C GLY A 150 -11.26 13.61 5.79
N ALA A 151 -11.09 12.68 4.84
CA ALA A 151 -9.79 12.47 4.19
C ALA A 151 -9.37 13.71 3.38
N ALA A 152 -8.10 14.08 3.47
CA ALA A 152 -7.54 15.23 2.77
C ALA A 152 -7.05 14.90 1.35
N GLY A 153 -7.31 13.69 0.87
CA GLY A 153 -6.87 13.16 -0.41
C GLY A 153 -6.85 11.64 -0.38
N VAL A 154 -6.40 11.02 -1.47
CA VAL A 154 -6.10 9.60 -1.52
C VAL A 154 -4.60 9.44 -1.37
N GLY A 155 -4.18 8.68 -0.35
CA GLY A 155 -2.78 8.40 -0.02
C GLY A 155 -2.13 7.51 -1.05
N ILE A 156 -1.10 6.77 -0.67
CA ILE A 156 -0.39 5.94 -1.64
C ILE A 156 -1.36 5.00 -2.37
N VAL A 157 -1.52 5.23 -3.68
CA VAL A 157 -2.13 4.28 -4.61
C VAL A 157 -1.04 3.32 -5.04
N ARG A 158 -1.16 2.07 -4.62
CA ARG A 158 -0.22 1.01 -4.97
C ARG A 158 -0.53 0.49 -6.37
N THR A 159 0.46 0.42 -7.23
CA THR A 159 0.28 0.04 -8.63
C THR A 159 0.66 -1.41 -8.93
N GLU A 160 1.39 -2.05 -8.04
CA GLU A 160 2.00 -3.38 -8.22
C GLU A 160 0.96 -4.45 -8.57
N THR A 161 -0.18 -4.44 -7.87
CA THR A 161 -1.25 -5.42 -8.09
C THR A 161 -1.92 -5.29 -9.46
N ALA A 162 -2.09 -4.06 -9.96
CA ALA A 162 -2.71 -3.82 -11.27
C ALA A 162 -1.80 -4.30 -12.41
N LEU A 163 -0.49 -4.12 -12.27
CA LEU A 163 0.51 -4.52 -13.26
C LEU A 163 0.61 -6.03 -13.47
N LEU A 164 0.14 -6.80 -12.51
CA LEU A 164 0.11 -8.26 -12.61
C LEU A 164 -1.03 -8.77 -13.53
N TYR A 165 -2.06 -7.96 -13.76
CA TYR A 165 -3.21 -8.33 -14.60
C TYR A 165 -3.06 -7.83 -16.04
N ASP A 166 -2.77 -6.57 -16.21
CA ASP A 166 -2.58 -5.95 -17.53
C ASP A 166 -1.59 -4.78 -17.42
N GLN A 167 -0.48 -4.92 -18.13
CA GLN A 167 0.62 -3.96 -18.13
C GLN A 167 0.45 -2.89 -19.21
N SER A 168 -0.65 -2.93 -20.00
CA SER A 168 -0.86 -1.99 -21.08
C SER A 168 -1.08 -0.56 -20.57
N THR A 169 -0.51 0.41 -21.29
CA THR A 169 -0.73 1.84 -21.02
C THR A 169 -2.22 2.18 -21.01
N ALA A 170 -3.00 1.65 -21.95
CA ALA A 170 -4.42 1.96 -22.09
C ALA A 170 -5.25 1.55 -20.85
N THR A 171 -5.05 0.33 -20.35
CA THR A 171 -5.75 -0.15 -19.15
C THR A 171 -5.37 0.66 -17.91
N GLN A 172 -4.08 0.95 -17.73
CA GLN A 172 -3.60 1.75 -16.61
C GLN A 172 -4.14 3.19 -16.69
N THR A 173 -4.13 3.81 -17.86
CA THR A 173 -4.71 5.16 -18.07
C THR A 173 -6.18 5.19 -17.69
N THR A 174 -6.96 4.20 -18.16
CA THR A 174 -8.40 4.11 -17.84
C THR A 174 -8.61 4.02 -16.32
N ARG A 175 -7.84 3.18 -15.64
CA ARG A 175 -7.95 3.01 -14.18
C ARG A 175 -7.58 4.28 -13.42
N LEU A 176 -6.50 4.95 -13.79
CA LEU A 176 -6.10 6.22 -13.18
C LEU A 176 -7.16 7.30 -13.37
N ARG A 177 -7.76 7.40 -14.57
CA ARG A 177 -8.86 8.33 -14.84
C ARG A 177 -10.11 8.06 -14.01
N GLU A 178 -10.48 6.77 -13.85
CA GLU A 178 -11.58 6.36 -12.97
C GLU A 178 -11.32 6.79 -11.52
N LEU A 179 -10.10 6.56 -11.01
CA LEU A 179 -9.73 6.97 -9.65
C LEU A 179 -9.73 8.50 -9.50
N LEU A 180 -9.16 9.24 -10.45
CA LEU A 180 -9.16 10.71 -10.43
C LEU A 180 -10.57 11.27 -10.43
N LYS A 181 -11.46 10.72 -11.25
CA LYS A 181 -12.87 11.09 -11.28
C LYS A 181 -13.57 10.84 -9.94
N ASN A 182 -13.30 9.67 -9.33
CA ASN A 182 -13.88 9.30 -8.03
C ASN A 182 -13.26 10.09 -6.88
N ALA A 183 -12.07 10.65 -7.06
CA ALA A 183 -11.40 11.49 -6.05
C ALA A 183 -12.03 12.89 -5.93
N GLU A 184 -12.96 13.29 -6.84
CA GLU A 184 -13.73 14.53 -6.76
C GLU A 184 -12.85 15.79 -6.53
N GLY A 185 -11.68 15.85 -7.15
CA GLY A 185 -10.76 16.98 -7.09
C GLY A 185 -9.79 16.97 -5.90
N VAL A 186 -9.81 15.97 -5.02
CA VAL A 186 -8.74 15.80 -4.03
C VAL A 186 -7.49 15.15 -4.66
N PRO A 187 -6.28 15.43 -4.12
CA PRO A 187 -5.05 14.86 -4.65
C PRO A 187 -5.03 13.33 -4.62
N LEU A 188 -4.54 12.72 -5.69
CA LEU A 188 -4.27 11.30 -5.79
C LEU A 188 -2.75 11.07 -5.80
N LEU A 189 -2.20 10.46 -4.73
CA LEU A 189 -0.78 10.19 -4.61
C LEU A 189 -0.47 8.76 -5.07
N VAL A 190 0.10 8.61 -6.26
CA VAL A 190 0.41 7.32 -6.88
C VAL A 190 1.88 6.98 -6.70
N ARG A 191 2.17 5.77 -6.20
CA ARG A 191 3.51 5.21 -6.19
C ARG A 191 3.75 4.45 -7.50
N SER A 192 4.83 4.78 -8.22
CA SER A 192 5.25 3.96 -9.36
C SER A 192 5.64 2.56 -8.88
N CYS A 193 5.57 1.58 -9.79
CA CYS A 193 5.96 0.22 -9.45
C CYS A 193 7.42 0.17 -9.00
N ASP A 194 7.67 -0.61 -7.95
CA ASP A 194 8.98 -1.14 -7.69
C ASP A 194 9.00 -2.58 -8.24
N THR A 195 9.99 -2.92 -9.04
CA THR A 195 10.09 -4.24 -9.66
C THR A 195 10.73 -5.27 -8.74
N ARG A 196 10.38 -5.32 -7.48
CA ARG A 196 10.69 -6.49 -6.67
C ARG A 196 9.93 -7.70 -7.24
N ALA A 197 10.33 -8.12 -8.43
CA ALA A 197 9.60 -9.13 -9.18
C ALA A 197 9.75 -10.54 -8.57
N ASP A 198 10.79 -10.79 -7.76
CA ASP A 198 11.04 -12.10 -7.15
C ASP A 198 11.69 -11.93 -5.77
N ASP A 199 11.04 -12.51 -4.74
CA ASP A 199 11.56 -12.57 -3.37
C ASP A 199 12.89 -13.33 -3.24
N ASP A 200 13.27 -14.10 -4.25
CA ASP A 200 14.49 -14.93 -4.28
C ASP A 200 15.66 -14.26 -5.04
N ALA A 201 15.46 -13.11 -5.67
CA ALA A 201 16.56 -12.39 -6.30
C ALA A 201 17.44 -11.73 -5.23
N PRO A 202 18.78 -11.82 -5.33
CA PRO A 202 19.65 -11.05 -4.46
C PRO A 202 19.29 -9.57 -4.63
N TRP A 203 19.09 -8.89 -3.50
CA TRP A 203 18.75 -7.48 -3.47
C TRP A 203 19.75 -6.66 -4.27
N THR A 204 19.32 -6.16 -5.40
CA THR A 204 20.08 -5.30 -6.29
C THR A 204 19.46 -3.91 -6.23
N GLY A 205 19.39 -3.24 -5.10
CA GLY A 205 18.86 -1.90 -4.80
C GLY A 205 18.57 -0.99 -6.01
N GLU A 206 17.43 -1.20 -6.73
CA GLU A 206 17.47 -0.75 -8.10
C GLU A 206 16.14 -0.15 -8.57
N MET A 207 15.96 1.16 -8.35
CA MET A 207 15.20 1.95 -9.29
C MET A 207 15.78 1.79 -10.72
N GLN A 208 17.09 1.68 -10.85
CA GLN A 208 17.78 1.39 -12.11
C GLN A 208 17.35 0.06 -12.75
N ALA A 209 17.00 -0.97 -11.97
CA ALA A 209 16.48 -2.22 -12.53
C ALA A 209 15.05 -2.04 -13.10
N CYS A 210 14.20 -1.23 -12.45
CA CYS A 210 12.92 -0.83 -12.99
C CYS A 210 13.05 -0.10 -14.31
N MET A 211 13.95 0.87 -14.37
CA MET A 211 14.19 1.66 -15.56
C MET A 211 14.85 0.84 -16.68
N LYS A 212 15.84 0.02 -16.38
CA LYS A 212 16.49 -0.87 -17.36
C LYS A 212 15.57 -1.97 -17.88
N GLY A 213 14.58 -2.38 -17.09
CA GLY A 213 13.58 -3.37 -17.49
C GLY A 213 12.55 -2.87 -18.52
N HIS A 214 12.45 -1.59 -18.81
CA HIS A 214 11.57 -0.85 -19.76
C HIS A 214 10.13 -1.37 -19.95
N ARG A 215 9.86 -2.63 -19.63
CA ARG A 215 8.58 -3.30 -19.95
C ARG A 215 7.42 -2.85 -19.07
N LEU A 216 7.69 -2.45 -17.81
CA LEU A 216 6.65 -2.04 -16.87
C LEU A 216 6.66 -0.54 -16.65
N PHE A 217 7.84 0.04 -16.51
CA PHE A 217 8.01 1.43 -16.13
C PHE A 217 7.52 2.42 -17.19
N LYS A 218 8.00 2.31 -18.44
CA LYS A 218 7.55 3.21 -19.53
C LYS A 218 6.03 3.19 -19.77
N PRO A 219 5.36 2.02 -19.90
CA PRO A 219 3.91 1.98 -20.04
C PRO A 219 3.17 2.65 -18.88
N GLN A 220 3.68 2.52 -17.66
CA GLN A 220 3.09 3.12 -16.48
C GLN A 220 3.25 4.65 -16.48
N ILE A 221 4.46 5.17 -16.76
CA ILE A 221 4.70 6.61 -16.87
C ILE A 221 3.83 7.24 -17.96
N LYS A 222 3.73 6.60 -19.12
CA LYS A 222 2.83 7.06 -20.20
C LYS A 222 1.37 7.09 -19.75
N ALA A 223 0.93 6.09 -18.99
CA ALA A 223 -0.43 6.07 -18.45
C ALA A 223 -0.69 7.21 -17.47
N MET A 224 0.28 7.50 -16.59
CA MET A 224 0.20 8.62 -15.64
C MET A 224 0.14 9.96 -16.38
N LEU A 225 1.01 10.17 -17.37
CA LEU A 225 1.02 11.39 -18.19
C LEU A 225 -0.29 11.61 -18.94
N GLN A 226 -0.90 10.54 -19.48
CA GLN A 226 -2.19 10.61 -20.19
C GLN A 226 -3.38 10.78 -19.25
N ALA A 227 -3.29 10.36 -18.00
CA ALA A 227 -4.34 10.53 -17.00
C ALA A 227 -4.27 11.89 -16.29
N ALA A 228 -3.10 12.52 -16.24
CA ALA A 228 -2.86 13.77 -15.52
C ALA A 228 -3.80 14.95 -15.89
N PRO A 229 -4.31 15.10 -17.14
CA PRO A 229 -5.28 16.15 -17.45
C PRO A 229 -6.60 16.04 -16.67
N ASP A 230 -6.93 14.86 -16.14
CA ASP A 230 -8.23 14.61 -15.50
C ASP A 230 -8.28 14.97 -14.00
N GLY A 231 -7.15 15.39 -13.38
CA GLY A 231 -7.16 15.79 -11.97
C GLY A 231 -5.78 16.03 -11.34
N ASP A 232 -5.72 16.20 -10.01
CA ASP A 232 -4.46 16.42 -9.26
C ASP A 232 -3.76 15.06 -9.04
N LEU A 233 -2.97 14.65 -10.04
CA LEU A 233 -2.18 13.43 -10.02
C LEU A 233 -0.75 13.74 -9.54
N ARG A 234 -0.39 13.14 -8.41
CA ARG A 234 0.94 13.23 -7.81
C ARG A 234 1.61 11.87 -7.89
N VAL A 235 2.86 11.83 -8.30
CA VAL A 235 3.59 10.57 -8.52
C VAL A 235 4.84 10.57 -7.66
N VAL A 236 5.06 9.46 -6.95
CA VAL A 236 6.29 9.24 -6.18
C VAL A 236 7.00 7.99 -6.64
N PHE A 237 8.31 8.10 -6.80
CA PHE A 237 9.19 7.04 -7.26
C PHE A 237 9.89 6.40 -6.07
N PRO A 238 9.73 5.08 -5.85
CA PRO A 238 10.36 4.35 -4.76
C PRO A 238 11.83 4.01 -5.07
N MET A 239 12.55 3.56 -4.07
CA MET A 239 13.92 3.03 -4.18
C MET A 239 14.95 4.02 -4.77
N ILE A 240 14.73 5.31 -4.57
CA ILE A 240 15.71 6.34 -4.89
C ILE A 240 16.83 6.27 -3.83
N THR A 241 18.06 6.12 -4.28
CA THR A 241 19.23 6.03 -3.38
C THR A 241 20.04 7.31 -3.35
N ASP A 242 20.06 8.05 -4.45
CA ASP A 242 20.77 9.32 -4.60
C ASP A 242 20.13 10.23 -5.67
N VAL A 243 20.77 11.37 -5.91
CA VAL A 243 20.30 12.37 -6.90
C VAL A 243 20.39 11.82 -8.32
N SER A 244 21.34 10.94 -8.64
CA SER A 244 21.46 10.41 -9.99
C SER A 244 20.30 9.50 -10.35
N ASP A 245 19.78 8.71 -9.41
CA ASP A 245 18.57 7.90 -9.60
C ASP A 245 17.35 8.79 -9.87
N TRP A 246 17.26 9.91 -9.15
CA TRP A 246 16.19 10.88 -9.34
C TRP A 246 16.26 11.58 -10.70
N ASP A 247 17.44 12.04 -11.10
CA ASP A 247 17.67 12.66 -12.41
C ASP A 247 17.36 11.69 -13.56
N ASP A 248 17.66 10.39 -13.38
CA ASP A 248 17.30 9.34 -14.33
C ASP A 248 15.76 9.18 -14.45
N CYS A 249 15.03 9.21 -13.32
CA CYS A 249 13.57 9.20 -13.34
C CYS A 249 12.97 10.40 -14.09
N LEU A 250 13.49 11.60 -13.82
CA LEU A 250 13.02 12.83 -14.50
C LEU A 250 13.25 12.73 -16.02
N ARG A 251 14.39 12.22 -16.42
CA ARG A 251 14.75 12.03 -17.83
C ARG A 251 13.79 11.06 -18.51
N GLU A 252 13.55 9.90 -17.90
CA GLU A 252 12.62 8.90 -18.43
C GLU A 252 11.17 9.43 -18.55
N VAL A 253 10.72 10.24 -17.57
CA VAL A 253 9.40 10.90 -17.65
C VAL A 253 9.34 11.88 -18.82
N GLN A 254 10.42 12.65 -19.03
CA GLN A 254 10.49 13.59 -20.15
C GLN A 254 10.48 12.86 -21.50
N ASP A 255 11.28 11.81 -21.63
CA ASP A 255 11.33 10.97 -22.86
C ASP A 255 9.94 10.38 -23.16
N CYS A 256 9.26 9.85 -22.14
CA CYS A 256 7.88 9.33 -22.31
C CYS A 256 6.88 10.42 -22.73
N ARG A 257 7.04 11.64 -22.22
CA ARG A 257 6.21 12.79 -22.60
C ARG A 257 6.43 13.16 -24.06
N ASP A 258 7.68 13.25 -24.49
CA ASP A 258 8.04 13.60 -25.86
C ASP A 258 7.52 12.55 -26.86
N GLU A 259 7.71 11.26 -26.54
CA GLU A 259 7.13 10.15 -27.34
C GLU A 259 5.60 10.24 -27.46
N LEU A 260 4.88 10.62 -26.40
CA LEU A 260 3.42 10.77 -26.43
C LEU A 260 3.00 11.98 -27.26
N LEU A 261 3.69 13.11 -27.15
CA LEU A 261 3.41 14.32 -27.91
C LEU A 261 3.68 14.11 -29.40
N GLU A 262 4.77 13.42 -29.77
CA GLU A 262 5.06 13.02 -31.15
C GLU A 262 3.98 12.09 -31.72
N ALA A 263 3.40 11.23 -30.90
CA ALA A 263 2.27 10.37 -31.25
C ALA A 263 0.92 11.10 -31.30
N GLY A 264 0.88 12.42 -31.02
CA GLY A 264 -0.35 13.22 -30.98
C GLY A 264 -1.24 12.95 -29.78
N CYS A 265 -0.71 12.35 -28.71
CA CYS A 265 -1.45 12.08 -27.48
C CYS A 265 -1.43 13.30 -26.55
N GLU A 266 -2.56 13.55 -25.89
CA GLU A 266 -2.65 14.56 -24.82
C GLU A 266 -1.92 14.09 -23.57
N THR A 267 -1.17 15.00 -22.92
CA THR A 267 -0.49 14.78 -21.66
C THR A 267 -0.73 15.95 -20.72
N GLY A 268 -0.78 15.68 -19.40
CA GLY A 268 -0.90 16.70 -18.37
C GLY A 268 0.39 16.90 -17.55
N PRO A 269 0.43 17.93 -16.71
CA PRO A 269 1.49 18.12 -15.74
C PRO A 269 1.41 17.05 -14.66
N LEU A 270 2.56 16.58 -14.16
CA LEU A 270 2.68 15.71 -13.00
C LEU A 270 3.39 16.44 -11.88
N THR A 271 2.85 16.42 -10.68
CA THR A 271 3.60 16.73 -9.47
C THR A 271 4.40 15.49 -9.08
N MET A 272 5.72 15.58 -9.08
CA MET A 272 6.59 14.42 -8.91
C MET A 272 7.46 14.54 -7.66
N GLY A 273 7.76 13.39 -7.04
CA GLY A 273 8.63 13.31 -5.88
C GLY A 273 9.18 11.92 -5.65
N CYS A 274 9.86 11.75 -4.53
CA CYS A 274 10.51 10.50 -4.15
C CYS A 274 9.79 9.81 -2.99
N VAL A 275 9.79 8.48 -3.00
CA VAL A 275 9.60 7.72 -1.77
C VAL A 275 10.94 7.67 -1.05
N VAL A 276 10.98 8.14 0.19
CA VAL A 276 12.14 8.03 1.06
C VAL A 276 12.00 6.74 1.87
N ASP A 277 12.49 5.67 1.31
CA ASP A 277 12.52 4.32 1.87
C ASP A 277 13.94 3.91 2.28
N MET A 278 14.96 4.59 1.73
CA MET A 278 16.37 4.34 2.00
C MET A 278 16.98 5.41 2.91
N PRO A 279 17.87 5.02 3.86
CA PRO A 279 18.59 6.00 4.70
C PRO A 279 19.43 7.01 3.89
N SER A 280 19.97 6.60 2.75
CA SER A 280 20.72 7.48 1.83
C SER A 280 19.83 8.60 1.29
N ALA A 281 18.65 8.25 0.77
CA ALA A 281 17.66 9.24 0.30
C ALA A 281 17.21 10.18 1.44
N ALA A 282 17.07 9.65 2.66
CA ALA A 282 16.74 10.47 3.82
C ALA A 282 17.81 11.54 4.11
N LEU A 283 19.09 11.17 4.03
CA LEU A 283 20.21 12.09 4.21
C LEU A 283 20.35 13.12 3.07
N MET A 284 19.93 12.75 1.87
CA MET A 284 19.97 13.60 0.67
C MET A 284 18.63 14.31 0.38
N ALA A 285 17.72 14.36 1.35
CA ALA A 285 16.38 14.91 1.14
C ALA A 285 16.43 16.35 0.58
N GLY A 286 17.35 17.20 1.06
CA GLY A 286 17.56 18.55 0.56
C GLY A 286 18.00 18.56 -0.90
N ASP A 287 19.01 17.76 -1.22
CA ASP A 287 19.56 17.67 -2.59
C ASP A 287 18.48 17.16 -3.58
N LEU A 288 17.68 16.16 -3.21
CA LEU A 288 16.59 15.66 -4.05
C LEU A 288 15.56 16.76 -4.35
N MET A 289 15.20 17.57 -3.34
CA MET A 289 14.30 18.71 -3.54
C MET A 289 14.93 19.82 -4.41
N ASP A 290 16.21 20.12 -4.23
CA ASP A 290 16.96 21.08 -5.06
C ASP A 290 17.08 20.64 -6.51
N HIS A 291 17.03 19.32 -6.76
CA HIS A 291 16.97 18.68 -8.10
C HIS A 291 15.54 18.48 -8.61
N GLY A 292 14.53 19.14 -8.01
CA GLY A 292 13.20 19.23 -8.56
C GLY A 292 12.17 18.24 -8.01
N ALA A 293 12.48 17.48 -6.96
CA ALA A 293 11.45 16.74 -6.25
C ALA A 293 10.50 17.73 -5.56
N GLN A 294 9.21 17.64 -5.87
CA GLN A 294 8.19 18.59 -5.42
C GLN A 294 7.47 18.13 -4.14
N LEU A 295 7.67 16.89 -3.74
CA LEU A 295 7.16 16.27 -2.51
C LEU A 295 8.01 15.07 -2.11
N LEU A 296 7.97 14.71 -0.84
CA LEU A 296 8.58 13.47 -0.34
C LEU A 296 7.54 12.61 0.38
N ALA A 297 7.54 11.32 0.10
CA ALA A 297 6.73 10.32 0.79
C ALA A 297 7.66 9.38 1.59
N VAL A 298 7.72 9.55 2.89
CA VAL A 298 8.56 8.72 3.76
C VAL A 298 7.85 7.41 4.05
N ASP A 299 8.36 6.30 3.49
CA ASP A 299 7.89 4.97 3.86
C ASP A 299 8.55 4.54 5.16
N ILE A 300 7.79 4.64 6.25
CA ILE A 300 8.35 4.47 7.59
C ILE A 300 8.73 3.03 7.89
N GLU A 301 8.06 2.07 7.31
CA GLU A 301 8.38 0.66 7.51
C GLU A 301 9.69 0.32 6.79
N ASP A 302 9.82 0.66 5.51
CA ASP A 302 11.02 0.40 4.74
C ASP A 302 12.21 1.21 5.23
N LEU A 303 12.04 2.50 5.53
CA LEU A 303 13.11 3.31 6.12
C LEU A 303 13.61 2.70 7.44
N THR A 304 12.72 2.16 8.28
CA THR A 304 13.12 1.48 9.51
C THR A 304 13.89 0.20 9.21
N ARG A 305 13.39 -0.62 8.30
CA ARG A 305 14.03 -1.89 7.90
C ARG A 305 15.46 -1.68 7.42
N TYR A 306 15.66 -0.74 6.52
CA TYR A 306 16.97 -0.47 5.94
C TYR A 306 17.91 0.27 6.92
N THR A 307 17.38 1.18 7.73
CA THR A 307 18.19 1.87 8.74
C THR A 307 18.75 0.92 9.80
N LEU A 308 17.95 -0.08 10.22
CA LEU A 308 18.32 -0.98 11.31
C LEU A 308 18.83 -2.35 10.81
N GLY A 309 18.93 -2.55 9.48
CA GLY A 309 19.34 -3.84 8.92
C GLY A 309 18.34 -4.98 9.14
N LEU A 310 17.05 -4.67 9.34
CA LEU A 310 15.98 -5.63 9.63
C LEU A 310 15.29 -6.11 8.35
N VAL A 311 16.02 -6.25 7.25
CA VAL A 311 15.48 -6.56 5.93
C VAL A 311 14.75 -7.91 5.92
N GLN A 312 15.25 -8.88 6.69
CA GLN A 312 14.69 -10.24 6.76
C GLN A 312 13.59 -10.40 7.82
N ASP A 313 13.31 -9.38 8.64
CA ASP A 313 12.28 -9.43 9.69
C ASP A 313 11.43 -8.15 9.72
N PRO A 314 10.42 -8.04 8.82
CA PRO A 314 9.51 -6.91 8.81
C PRO A 314 8.73 -6.72 10.12
N THR A 315 8.44 -7.82 10.83
CA THR A 315 7.75 -7.74 12.12
C THR A 315 8.62 -7.08 13.19
N ALA A 316 9.93 -7.32 13.18
CA ALA A 316 10.86 -6.62 14.07
C ALA A 316 10.93 -5.13 13.72
N ALA A 317 10.88 -4.76 12.44
CA ALA A 317 10.87 -3.37 11.99
C ALA A 317 9.66 -2.61 12.55
N ILE A 318 8.45 -3.17 12.47
CA ILE A 318 7.23 -2.54 13.01
C ILE A 318 7.38 -2.23 14.50
N ARG A 319 8.05 -3.07 15.27
CA ARG A 319 8.31 -2.80 16.70
C ARG A 319 9.35 -1.70 16.96
N GLN A 320 10.09 -1.30 15.93
CA GLN A 320 11.19 -0.33 16.00
C GLN A 320 10.89 0.99 15.28
N LEU A 321 9.65 1.22 14.84
CA LEU A 321 9.28 2.44 14.08
C LEU A 321 9.64 3.73 14.81
N ALA A 322 9.58 3.78 16.14
CA ALA A 322 9.98 4.93 16.94
C ALA A 322 11.46 4.88 17.40
N ASN A 323 12.31 4.11 16.71
CA ASN A 323 13.74 4.05 17.04
C ASN A 323 14.38 5.44 16.87
N PRO A 324 15.25 5.89 17.81
CA PRO A 324 15.87 7.22 17.74
C PRO A 324 16.66 7.49 16.43
N ALA A 325 17.25 6.46 15.81
CA ALA A 325 17.96 6.63 14.55
C ALA A 325 16.98 6.99 13.41
N VAL A 326 15.84 6.29 13.34
CA VAL A 326 14.79 6.54 12.34
C VAL A 326 14.15 7.91 12.56
N LEU A 327 13.84 8.25 13.82
CA LEU A 327 13.27 9.56 14.15
C LEU A 327 14.20 10.72 13.75
N ARG A 328 15.53 10.56 13.91
CA ARG A 328 16.51 11.56 13.47
C ARG A 328 16.54 11.74 11.96
N LEU A 329 16.43 10.65 11.20
CA LEU A 329 16.34 10.72 9.73
C LEU A 329 15.07 11.47 9.31
N VAL A 330 13.93 11.14 9.91
CA VAL A 330 12.67 11.82 9.61
C VAL A 330 12.72 13.29 10.04
N GLN A 331 13.33 13.61 11.17
CA GLN A 331 13.54 14.98 11.61
C GLN A 331 14.36 15.76 10.59
N HIS A 332 15.47 15.21 10.10
CA HIS A 332 16.28 15.82 9.05
C HIS A 332 15.48 16.08 7.78
N ILE A 333 14.71 15.10 7.29
CA ILE A 333 13.82 15.28 6.14
C ILE A 333 12.85 16.45 6.34
N LEU A 334 12.25 16.55 7.54
CA LEU A 334 11.29 17.60 7.84
C LEU A 334 11.94 18.99 7.90
N GLU A 335 13.15 19.09 8.45
CA GLU A 335 13.92 20.34 8.51
C GLU A 335 14.28 20.82 7.09
N GLU A 336 14.76 19.92 6.23
CA GLU A 336 15.08 20.21 4.83
C GLU A 336 13.83 20.62 4.02
N ALA A 337 12.72 19.91 4.22
CA ALA A 337 11.44 20.19 3.56
C ALA A 337 10.85 21.52 4.04
N GLN A 338 10.92 21.82 5.33
CA GLN A 338 10.44 23.08 5.89
C GLN A 338 11.22 24.28 5.34
N ALA A 339 12.55 24.17 5.21
CA ALA A 339 13.39 25.22 4.63
C ALA A 339 13.01 25.56 3.19
N ARG A 340 12.41 24.60 2.45
CA ARG A 340 12.01 24.73 1.04
C ARG A 340 10.50 24.88 0.83
N GLY A 341 9.70 24.86 1.90
CA GLY A 341 8.23 24.94 1.82
C GLY A 341 7.60 23.70 1.18
N MET A 342 8.26 22.55 1.27
CA MET A 342 7.86 21.30 0.63
C MET A 342 6.95 20.44 1.51
N GLN A 343 6.07 19.64 0.86
CA GLN A 343 5.20 18.71 1.57
C GLN A 343 5.90 17.36 1.82
N VAL A 344 5.74 16.87 3.05
CA VAL A 344 6.18 15.53 3.44
C VAL A 344 4.97 14.70 3.84
N TYR A 345 4.88 13.50 3.28
CA TYR A 345 3.88 12.48 3.59
C TYR A 345 4.56 11.36 4.36
N LEU A 346 3.97 10.92 5.47
CA LEU A 346 4.40 9.69 6.13
C LEU A 346 3.48 8.54 5.67
N CYS A 347 4.05 7.51 5.08
CA CYS A 347 3.33 6.35 4.55
C CYS A 347 3.87 5.03 5.13
N GLY A 348 3.34 3.88 4.67
CA GLY A 348 3.68 2.59 5.27
C GLY A 348 2.98 2.35 6.61
N ILE A 349 1.83 3.01 6.88
CA ILE A 349 1.15 2.94 8.17
C ILE A 349 0.08 1.86 8.14
N THR A 350 0.36 0.76 8.82
CA THR A 350 -0.58 -0.33 9.11
C THR A 350 -1.23 -0.14 10.48
N VAL A 351 -2.23 -0.97 10.82
CA VAL A 351 -2.83 -0.97 12.16
C VAL A 351 -1.78 -1.20 13.26
N ALA A 352 -0.80 -2.06 12.99
CA ALA A 352 0.29 -2.35 13.93
C ALA A 352 1.24 -1.16 14.15
N ALA A 353 1.36 -0.26 13.16
CA ALA A 353 2.22 0.92 13.21
C ALA A 353 1.59 2.11 13.95
N VAL A 354 0.28 2.14 14.15
CA VAL A 354 -0.47 3.29 14.69
C VAL A 354 0.12 3.82 16.00
N SER A 355 0.53 2.94 16.90
CA SER A 355 1.06 3.31 18.22
C SER A 355 2.34 4.15 18.18
N ALA A 356 3.11 4.09 17.08
CA ALA A 356 4.34 4.87 16.91
C ALA A 356 4.07 6.29 16.38
N MET A 357 2.91 6.56 15.79
CA MET A 357 2.62 7.81 15.06
C MET A 357 2.62 9.08 15.91
N PRO A 358 2.28 9.08 17.20
CA PRO A 358 2.43 10.26 18.05
C PRO A 358 3.86 10.84 18.10
N ALA A 359 4.89 9.98 17.98
CA ALA A 359 6.28 10.44 17.93
C ALA A 359 6.53 11.28 16.66
N TYR A 360 6.01 10.86 15.52
CA TYR A 360 6.16 11.57 14.25
C TYR A 360 5.34 12.85 14.19
N LEU A 361 4.13 12.85 14.78
CA LEU A 361 3.34 14.06 14.91
C LEU A 361 4.09 15.12 15.73
N LYS A 362 4.76 14.73 16.81
CA LYS A 362 5.61 15.62 17.65
C LYS A 362 6.83 16.14 16.90
N LEU A 363 7.41 15.36 16.00
CA LEU A 363 8.51 15.82 15.14
C LEU A 363 8.07 16.85 14.10
N GLY A 364 6.78 16.97 13.80
CA GLY A 364 6.27 17.91 12.81
C GLY A 364 5.60 17.29 11.59
N VAL A 365 5.48 15.96 11.53
CA VAL A 365 4.68 15.32 10.47
C VAL A 365 3.21 15.77 10.59
N ARG A 366 2.62 16.14 9.46
CA ARG A 366 1.24 16.65 9.40
C ARG A 366 0.37 15.90 8.38
N THR A 367 0.93 15.02 7.56
CA THR A 367 0.18 14.23 6.57
C THR A 367 0.56 12.77 6.68
N PHE A 368 -0.43 11.93 6.92
CA PHE A 368 -0.27 10.49 7.16
C PHE A 368 -1.08 9.72 6.12
N SER A 369 -0.42 8.84 5.38
CA SER A 369 -1.04 7.90 4.46
C SER A 369 -1.06 6.52 5.10
N ALA A 370 -2.25 5.98 5.35
CA ALA A 370 -2.43 4.76 6.14
C ALA A 370 -3.40 3.79 5.47
N GLU A 371 -3.27 2.52 5.78
CA GLU A 371 -4.26 1.52 5.38
C GLU A 371 -5.67 1.92 5.89
N PRO A 372 -6.75 1.63 5.11
CA PRO A 372 -8.11 2.01 5.50
C PRO A 372 -8.48 1.58 6.92
N ALA A 373 -8.06 0.38 7.34
CA ALA A 373 -8.31 -0.14 8.69
C ALA A 373 -7.55 0.63 9.79
N ALA A 374 -6.44 1.31 9.44
CA ALA A 374 -5.65 2.10 10.38
C ALA A 374 -6.14 3.55 10.53
N ILE A 375 -6.93 4.08 9.60
CA ILE A 375 -7.34 5.49 9.57
C ILE A 375 -8.05 5.92 10.86
N MET A 376 -9.08 5.22 11.28
CA MET A 376 -9.84 5.61 12.48
C MET A 376 -9.07 5.41 13.79
N PRO A 377 -8.37 4.29 14.02
CA PRO A 377 -7.46 4.16 15.16
C PRO A 377 -6.41 5.28 15.20
N LEU A 378 -5.83 5.62 14.06
CA LEU A 378 -4.83 6.68 13.94
C LEU A 378 -5.44 8.06 14.26
N LYS A 379 -6.60 8.37 13.69
CA LYS A 379 -7.32 9.63 13.93
C LYS A 379 -7.55 9.86 15.42
N ARG A 380 -8.15 8.89 16.10
CA ARG A 380 -8.42 8.96 17.53
C ARG A 380 -7.14 9.18 18.35
N LEU A 381 -6.10 8.40 18.05
CA LEU A 381 -4.83 8.50 18.78
C LEU A 381 -4.15 9.86 18.59
N LEU A 382 -4.16 10.42 17.38
CA LEU A 382 -3.54 11.71 17.09
C LEU A 382 -4.36 12.89 17.65
N MET A 383 -5.69 12.78 17.67
CA MET A 383 -6.55 13.80 18.29
C MET A 383 -6.33 13.93 19.81
N GLU A 384 -5.85 12.88 20.45
CA GLU A 384 -5.55 12.90 21.90
C GLU A 384 -4.19 13.53 22.25
N GLN A 385 -3.36 13.83 21.24
CA GLN A 385 -2.03 14.38 21.47
C GLN A 385 -2.07 15.90 21.74
N GLU A 386 -1.09 16.37 22.49
CA GLU A 386 -0.72 17.79 22.64
C GLU A 386 0.64 17.97 21.93
N VAL A 387 0.69 18.87 20.92
CA VAL A 387 1.88 19.04 20.06
C VAL A 387 2.19 20.53 19.90
#